data_e49ef88a55139fc69333c489ed055c7e
#
_entry.id   e49ef88a55139fc69333c489ed055c7e
#
_cell.length_a   1.000
_cell.length_b   1.000
_cell.length_c   1.000
_cell.angle_alpha   90.00
_cell.angle_beta   90.00
_cell.angle_gamma   90.00
#
_symmetry.space_group_name_H-M   'P 1'
#
loop_
_entity.id
_entity.type
_entity.pdbx_description
1 polymer ?
#
loop_
_entity_poly.entity_id
_entity_poly.type
_entity_poly.pdbx_seq_one_letter_code
_entity_poly.pdbx_strand_id
1 'polypeptide(L)'
;MTVFSLRKHTAVDFVRGGEHILLADTALMADESTVDYSLKGAWSKRNLSFHPQVIGFDDDYTNNYLSKKSNLISFNGMLLALWDDAYQFSDSLNYRLPVDFLLVREKQKPDVQSVVNGYDVKMLIVDGSVPRYLAEKWINQAKAIGLPYYNIGDGAMEVGCTFK
;
A
#
# COMPACT_ATOMS: atom_id res chain seq x y z
N MET A 1 -2.31 -9.98 -2.35
CA MET A 1 -2.29 -8.50 -2.45
C MET A 1 -1.27 -8.10 -3.50
N THR A 2 -1.60 -7.14 -4.34
CA THR A 2 -0.68 -6.55 -5.33
C THR A 2 -0.66 -5.04 -5.18
N VAL A 3 0.53 -4.45 -5.05
CA VAL A 3 0.72 -3.00 -5.15
C VAL A 3 1.24 -2.71 -6.56
N PHE A 4 0.49 -1.94 -7.34
CA PHE A 4 0.81 -1.67 -8.74
C PHE A 4 1.87 -0.57 -8.89
N SER A 5 2.75 -0.72 -9.89
CA SER A 5 3.72 0.31 -10.25
C SER A 5 3.08 1.35 -11.18
N LEU A 6 2.54 2.41 -10.58
CA LEU A 6 1.92 3.53 -11.28
C LEU A 6 2.67 4.83 -10.95
N ARG A 7 2.88 5.70 -11.95
CA ARG A 7 3.68 6.93 -11.74
C ARG A 7 2.94 8.07 -11.06
N LYS A 8 1.61 8.11 -11.19
CA LYS A 8 0.78 9.23 -10.74
C LYS A 8 -0.29 8.83 -9.75
N HIS A 9 -0.51 7.55 -9.61
CA HIS A 9 -1.62 6.97 -8.87
C HIS A 9 -1.11 5.88 -7.95
N THR A 10 -1.84 5.63 -6.89
CA THR A 10 -1.65 4.48 -6.03
C THR A 10 -2.78 3.49 -6.23
N ALA A 11 -2.45 2.22 -6.43
CA ALA A 11 -3.43 1.15 -6.52
C ALA A 11 -2.95 -0.10 -5.78
N VAL A 12 -3.81 -0.63 -4.92
CA VAL A 12 -3.59 -1.89 -4.21
C VAL A 12 -4.75 -2.83 -4.47
N ASP A 13 -4.48 -4.00 -5.03
CA ASP A 13 -5.48 -5.00 -5.36
C ASP A 13 -5.45 -6.16 -4.36
N PHE A 14 -6.57 -6.42 -3.72
CA PHE A 14 -6.78 -7.48 -2.75
C PHE A 14 -7.59 -8.60 -3.39
N VAL A 15 -6.94 -9.70 -3.76
CA VAL A 15 -7.54 -10.82 -4.50
C VAL A 15 -7.77 -12.01 -3.59
N ARG A 16 -8.99 -12.56 -3.60
CA ARG A 16 -9.35 -13.81 -2.92
C ARG A 16 -10.39 -14.59 -3.72
N GLY A 17 -10.06 -15.84 -4.08
CA GLY A 17 -11.01 -16.76 -4.72
C GLY A 17 -11.60 -16.29 -6.05
N GLY A 18 -10.85 -15.47 -6.83
CA GLY A 18 -11.32 -14.89 -8.08
C GLY A 18 -12.07 -13.57 -7.94
N GLU A 19 -12.47 -13.20 -6.73
CA GLU A 19 -12.97 -11.85 -6.42
C GLU A 19 -11.81 -10.93 -6.08
N HIS A 20 -11.95 -9.65 -6.38
CA HIS A 20 -10.96 -8.67 -6.00
C HIS A 20 -11.53 -7.29 -5.69
N ILE A 21 -10.84 -6.62 -4.78
CA ILE A 21 -11.17 -5.28 -4.31
C ILE A 21 -9.97 -4.39 -4.59
N LEU A 22 -10.20 -3.33 -5.34
CA LEU A 22 -9.18 -2.35 -5.69
C LEU A 22 -9.28 -1.15 -4.76
N LEU A 23 -8.24 -0.92 -3.97
CA LEU A 23 -8.03 0.34 -3.26
C LEU A 23 -7.31 1.29 -4.20
N ALA A 24 -7.96 2.39 -4.58
CA ALA A 24 -7.43 3.35 -5.54
C ALA A 24 -7.94 4.76 -5.31
N ASP A 25 -7.21 5.76 -5.82
CA ASP A 25 -7.74 7.11 -5.90
C ASP A 25 -8.78 7.26 -7.04
N THR A 26 -9.69 8.22 -6.89
CA THR A 26 -10.75 8.47 -7.88
C THR A 26 -10.18 8.93 -9.21
N ALA A 27 -9.03 9.59 -9.22
CA ALA A 27 -8.37 10.07 -10.42
C ALA A 27 -7.83 8.91 -11.27
N LEU A 28 -7.38 7.81 -10.65
CA LEU A 28 -6.99 6.61 -11.37
C LEU A 28 -8.17 6.02 -12.15
N MET A 29 -9.35 5.94 -11.53
CA MET A 29 -10.52 5.35 -12.19
C MET A 29 -11.03 6.22 -13.36
N ALA A 30 -10.70 7.51 -13.39
CA ALA A 30 -10.95 8.41 -14.49
C ALA A 30 -9.87 8.35 -15.60
N ASP A 31 -8.69 7.79 -15.31
CA ASP A 31 -7.60 7.59 -16.29
C ASP A 31 -7.72 6.21 -16.95
N GLU A 32 -8.66 6.12 -17.93
CA GLU A 32 -8.94 4.88 -18.65
C GLU A 32 -7.67 4.26 -19.27
N SER A 33 -6.74 5.08 -19.75
CA SER A 33 -5.50 4.61 -20.39
C SER A 33 -4.59 3.88 -19.39
N THR A 34 -4.46 4.40 -18.18
CA THR A 34 -3.67 3.75 -17.11
C THR A 34 -4.37 2.48 -16.62
N VAL A 35 -5.70 2.50 -16.45
CA VAL A 35 -6.49 1.32 -16.08
C VAL A 35 -6.32 0.21 -17.12
N ASP A 36 -6.50 0.52 -18.41
CA ASP A 36 -6.42 -0.46 -19.49
C ASP A 36 -5.03 -1.07 -19.62
N TYR A 37 -4.00 -0.24 -19.60
CA TYR A 37 -2.63 -0.70 -19.81
C TYR A 37 -2.06 -1.42 -18.59
N SER A 38 -2.23 -0.86 -17.39
CA SER A 38 -1.53 -1.33 -16.20
C SER A 38 -2.35 -2.33 -15.39
N LEU A 39 -3.65 -2.11 -15.21
CA LEU A 39 -4.48 -2.95 -14.35
C LEU A 39 -5.11 -4.10 -15.11
N LYS A 40 -5.82 -3.84 -16.23
CA LYS A 40 -6.51 -4.90 -16.98
C LYS A 40 -5.56 -5.96 -17.52
N GLY A 41 -4.34 -5.57 -17.92
CA GLY A 41 -3.31 -6.52 -18.32
C GLY A 41 -2.91 -7.50 -17.20
N ALA A 42 -2.80 -7.02 -15.97
CA ALA A 42 -2.51 -7.86 -14.81
C ALA A 42 -3.72 -8.72 -14.40
N TRP A 43 -4.93 -8.16 -14.45
CA TRP A 43 -6.17 -8.88 -14.15
C TRP A 43 -6.44 -10.01 -15.15
N SER A 44 -6.22 -9.74 -16.45
CA SER A 44 -6.35 -10.77 -17.51
C SER A 44 -5.44 -11.98 -17.26
N LYS A 45 -4.17 -11.73 -16.91
CA LYS A 45 -3.19 -12.80 -16.59
C LYS A 45 -3.62 -13.67 -15.41
N ARG A 46 -4.48 -13.17 -14.53
CA ARG A 46 -4.96 -13.83 -13.31
C ARG A 46 -6.40 -14.32 -13.43
N ASN A 47 -7.03 -14.19 -14.61
CA ASN A 47 -8.45 -14.48 -14.83
C ASN A 47 -9.39 -13.72 -13.87
N LEU A 48 -9.07 -12.48 -13.57
CA LEU A 48 -9.90 -11.62 -12.73
C LEU A 48 -10.87 -10.79 -13.58
N SER A 49 -11.97 -10.38 -12.99
CA SER A 49 -12.94 -9.44 -13.60
C SER A 49 -12.26 -8.11 -13.93
N PHE A 50 -12.68 -7.44 -15.00
CA PHE A 50 -12.28 -6.06 -15.29
C PHE A 50 -13.11 -5.02 -14.52
N HIS A 51 -13.99 -5.47 -13.64
CA HIS A 51 -14.86 -4.64 -12.83
C HIS A 51 -14.68 -5.03 -11.34
N PRO A 52 -13.55 -4.62 -10.70
CA PRO A 52 -13.36 -4.83 -9.27
C PRO A 52 -14.36 -4.00 -8.48
N GLN A 53 -14.60 -4.39 -7.25
CA GLN A 53 -15.15 -3.44 -6.30
C GLN A 53 -14.06 -2.42 -5.96
N VAL A 54 -14.32 -1.13 -6.21
CA VAL A 54 -13.36 -0.05 -5.92
C VAL A 54 -13.71 0.59 -4.59
N ILE A 55 -12.68 0.82 -3.76
CA ILE A 55 -12.76 1.57 -2.52
C ILE A 55 -11.73 2.71 -2.54
N GLY A 56 -12.09 3.87 -2.02
CA GLY A 56 -11.19 5.02 -1.89
C GLY A 56 -10.27 4.92 -0.67
N PHE A 57 -9.25 5.75 -0.64
CA PHE A 57 -8.33 5.81 0.50
C PHE A 57 -9.01 6.36 1.77
N ASP A 58 -10.03 7.19 1.64
CA ASP A 58 -10.76 7.77 2.77
C ASP A 58 -12.00 6.94 3.16
N ASP A 59 -12.34 5.90 2.39
CA ASP A 59 -13.52 5.07 2.66
C ASP A 59 -13.19 4.00 3.70
N ASP A 60 -14.11 3.74 4.62
CA ASP A 60 -14.12 2.54 5.43
C ASP A 60 -14.81 1.40 4.67
N TYR A 61 -14.28 0.19 4.79
CA TYR A 61 -14.82 -0.99 4.12
C TYR A 61 -14.59 -2.25 4.93
N THR A 62 -15.56 -3.16 4.95
CA THR A 62 -15.41 -4.46 5.62
C THR A 62 -16.21 -5.54 4.90
N ASN A 63 -15.57 -6.69 4.66
CA ASN A 63 -16.20 -7.93 4.28
C ASN A 63 -15.54 -9.13 5.02
N ASN A 64 -15.74 -10.36 4.55
CA ASN A 64 -15.26 -11.58 5.23
C ASN A 64 -13.73 -11.74 5.24
N TYR A 65 -12.98 -11.00 4.44
CA TYR A 65 -11.53 -11.17 4.26
C TYR A 65 -10.73 -9.87 4.19
N LEU A 66 -11.40 -8.74 4.03
CA LEU A 66 -10.81 -7.42 3.99
C LEU A 66 -11.54 -6.50 4.96
N SER A 67 -10.81 -5.84 5.83
CA SER A 67 -11.32 -4.76 6.67
C SER A 67 -10.39 -3.57 6.55
N LYS A 68 -10.92 -2.45 6.05
CA LYS A 68 -10.24 -1.16 6.03
C LYS A 68 -10.95 -0.22 6.97
N LYS A 69 -10.23 0.31 7.94
CA LYS A 69 -10.69 1.37 8.86
C LYS A 69 -9.62 2.44 8.94
N SER A 70 -10.00 3.65 8.52
CA SER A 70 -9.02 4.75 8.42
C SER A 70 -7.79 4.28 7.62
N ASN A 71 -6.60 4.35 8.21
CA ASN A 71 -5.32 4.01 7.58
C ASN A 71 -4.86 2.57 7.78
N LEU A 72 -5.68 1.72 8.43
CA LEU A 72 -5.34 0.32 8.67
C LEU A 72 -6.19 -0.60 7.81
N ILE A 73 -5.53 -1.54 7.16
CA ILE A 73 -6.15 -2.53 6.30
C ILE A 73 -5.71 -3.91 6.74
N SER A 74 -6.68 -4.73 7.15
CA SER A 74 -6.47 -6.14 7.42
C SER A 74 -6.96 -6.98 6.25
N PHE A 75 -6.10 -7.79 5.67
CA PHE A 75 -6.41 -8.67 4.55
C PHE A 75 -5.84 -10.07 4.81
N ASN A 76 -6.72 -11.06 4.99
CA ASN A 76 -6.31 -12.45 5.24
C ASN A 76 -5.27 -12.61 6.38
N GLY A 77 -5.43 -11.87 7.47
CA GLY A 77 -4.51 -11.90 8.62
C GLY A 77 -3.22 -11.08 8.46
N MET A 78 -3.03 -10.45 7.31
CA MET A 78 -1.94 -9.51 7.04
C MET A 78 -2.42 -8.09 7.35
N LEU A 79 -1.58 -7.28 7.96
CA LEU A 79 -1.89 -5.89 8.30
C LEU A 79 -1.04 -4.93 7.47
N LEU A 80 -1.72 -4.12 6.65
CA LEU A 80 -1.15 -3.02 5.89
C LEU A 80 -1.56 -1.69 6.54
N ALA A 81 -0.60 -0.85 6.88
CA ALA A 81 -0.85 0.53 7.27
C ALA A 81 -0.57 1.47 6.07
N LEU A 82 -1.41 2.46 5.92
CA LEU A 82 -1.18 3.59 5.01
C LEU A 82 -0.56 4.73 5.82
N TRP A 83 0.58 5.25 5.38
CA TRP A 83 1.13 6.44 6.03
C TRP A 83 0.23 7.65 5.80
N ASP A 84 0.05 8.44 6.86
CA ASP A 84 -0.62 9.74 6.80
C ASP A 84 0.17 10.74 7.64
N ASP A 85 0.57 11.86 7.03
CA ASP A 85 1.34 12.92 7.70
C ASP A 85 0.57 13.60 8.86
N ALA A 86 -0.76 13.41 8.94
CA ALA A 86 -1.57 13.87 10.05
C ALA A 86 -1.30 13.10 11.36
N TYR A 87 -0.78 11.87 11.25
CA TYR A 87 -0.43 11.07 12.42
C TYR A 87 0.97 11.42 12.92
N GLN A 88 1.03 12.19 13.99
CA GLN A 88 2.26 12.42 14.72
C GLN A 88 2.31 11.49 15.93
N PHE A 89 3.23 10.54 15.90
CA PHE A 89 3.46 9.67 17.04
C PHE A 89 4.37 10.38 18.05
N SER A 90 3.88 10.45 19.29
CA SER A 90 4.71 10.94 20.40
C SER A 90 5.79 9.91 20.72
N ASP A 91 7.03 10.34 20.96
CA ASP A 91 8.14 9.50 21.41
C ASP A 91 7.87 8.76 22.74
N SER A 92 6.79 9.16 23.43
CA SER A 92 6.36 8.58 24.71
C SER A 92 5.43 7.36 24.59
N LEU A 93 5.10 6.91 23.37
CA LEU A 93 4.27 5.71 23.21
C LEU A 93 5.08 4.47 23.57
N ASN A 94 4.68 3.81 24.66
CA ASN A 94 5.28 2.53 25.11
C ASN A 94 4.85 1.33 24.24
N TYR A 95 4.00 1.53 23.24
CA TYR A 95 3.50 0.48 22.37
C TYR A 95 3.56 0.92 20.91
N ARG A 96 4.15 0.08 20.07
CA ARG A 96 4.15 0.23 18.62
C ARG A 96 3.15 -0.73 18.01
N LEU A 97 2.37 -0.26 17.06
CA LEU A 97 1.42 -1.12 16.36
C LEU A 97 2.16 -2.04 15.39
N PRO A 98 2.13 -3.38 15.60
CA PRO A 98 2.78 -4.28 14.66
C PRO A 98 2.02 -4.28 13.33
N VAL A 99 2.75 -4.04 12.24
CA VAL A 99 2.21 -4.06 10.87
C VAL A 99 3.14 -4.84 9.95
N ASP A 100 2.56 -5.63 9.04
CA ASP A 100 3.37 -6.36 8.07
C ASP A 100 3.97 -5.41 7.04
N PHE A 101 3.17 -4.45 6.60
CA PHE A 101 3.56 -3.47 5.59
C PHE A 101 3.14 -2.06 5.99
N LEU A 102 3.98 -1.09 5.67
CA LEU A 102 3.64 0.32 5.67
C LEU A 102 3.79 0.89 4.28
N LEU A 103 2.70 1.37 3.69
CA LEU A 103 2.69 2.00 2.37
C LEU A 103 2.80 3.51 2.49
N VAL A 104 3.81 4.07 1.86
CA VAL A 104 4.01 5.52 1.70
C VAL A 104 3.73 5.89 0.25
N ARG A 105 2.89 6.90 0.02
CA ARG A 105 2.40 7.29 -1.30
C ARG A 105 2.45 8.80 -1.52
N GLU A 106 2.49 9.20 -2.79
CA GLU A 106 2.36 10.59 -3.25
C GLU A 106 3.34 11.59 -2.58
N LYS A 107 2.77 12.71 -2.10
CA LYS A 107 3.52 13.84 -1.53
C LYS A 107 3.71 13.75 -0.03
N GLN A 108 3.34 12.63 0.58
CA GLN A 108 3.57 12.43 2.00
C GLN A 108 5.06 12.56 2.31
N LYS A 109 5.37 13.03 3.51
CA LYS A 109 6.75 13.34 3.92
C LYS A 109 7.11 12.64 5.23
N PRO A 110 7.01 11.30 5.29
CA PRO A 110 7.42 10.62 6.50
C PRO A 110 8.89 10.89 6.77
N ASP A 111 9.20 11.07 8.03
CA ASP A 111 10.52 10.76 8.53
C ASP A 111 10.49 9.30 9.00
N VAL A 112 11.40 8.46 8.48
CA VAL A 112 11.39 7.02 8.79
C VAL A 112 11.57 6.78 10.29
N GLN A 113 12.28 7.67 11.00
CA GLN A 113 12.39 7.58 12.46
C GLN A 113 11.02 7.78 13.13
N SER A 114 10.23 8.73 12.69
CA SER A 114 8.85 8.94 13.19
C SER A 114 7.95 7.75 12.90
N VAL A 115 8.13 7.11 11.75
CA VAL A 115 7.40 5.87 11.37
C VAL A 115 7.64 4.78 12.41
N VAL A 116 8.92 4.48 12.73
CA VAL A 116 9.26 3.40 13.66
C VAL A 116 8.96 3.72 15.12
N ASN A 117 8.62 4.97 15.44
CA ASN A 117 8.13 5.33 16.76
C ASN A 117 6.66 4.90 16.97
N GLY A 118 5.85 4.89 15.93
CA GLY A 118 4.43 4.51 15.99
C GLY A 118 4.13 3.08 15.58
N TYR A 119 4.95 2.53 14.68
CA TYR A 119 4.73 1.21 14.09
C TYR A 119 5.94 0.28 14.29
N ASP A 120 5.65 -0.99 14.56
CA ASP A 120 6.61 -2.09 14.40
C ASP A 120 6.42 -2.67 13.00
N VAL A 121 7.17 -2.12 12.03
CA VAL A 121 7.00 -2.37 10.60
C VAL A 121 7.91 -3.50 10.15
N LYS A 122 7.36 -4.54 9.51
CA LYS A 122 8.19 -5.59 8.89
C LYS A 122 8.79 -5.17 7.56
N MET A 123 8.05 -4.37 6.75
CA MET A 123 8.53 -3.86 5.47
C MET A 123 7.90 -2.52 5.11
N LEU A 124 8.73 -1.57 4.73
CA LEU A 124 8.32 -0.30 4.14
C LEU A 124 8.08 -0.48 2.63
N ILE A 125 6.91 -0.07 2.13
CA ILE A 125 6.61 -0.03 0.70
C ILE A 125 6.59 1.44 0.26
N VAL A 126 7.44 1.79 -0.68
CA VAL A 126 7.47 3.12 -1.30
C VAL A 126 6.76 3.04 -2.63
N ASP A 127 5.60 3.70 -2.74
CA ASP A 127 4.75 3.65 -3.92
C ASP A 127 5.37 4.34 -5.15
N GLY A 128 4.96 3.91 -6.34
CA GLY A 128 5.43 4.45 -7.62
C GLY A 128 4.99 5.89 -7.89
N SER A 129 3.97 6.40 -7.17
CA SER A 129 3.54 7.81 -7.22
C SER A 129 4.51 8.77 -6.51
N VAL A 130 5.39 8.23 -5.65
CA VAL A 130 6.36 9.03 -4.89
C VAL A 130 7.45 9.58 -5.81
N PRO A 131 7.74 10.90 -5.77
CA PRO A 131 8.85 11.46 -6.52
C PRO A 131 10.19 10.77 -6.18
N ARG A 132 10.98 10.47 -7.21
CA ARG A 132 12.22 9.68 -7.09
C ARG A 132 13.17 10.17 -5.99
N TYR A 133 13.37 11.48 -5.87
CA TYR A 133 14.26 12.05 -4.85
C TYR A 133 13.78 11.81 -3.41
N LEU A 134 12.44 11.76 -3.19
CA LEU A 134 11.86 11.41 -1.90
C LEU A 134 11.98 9.92 -1.63
N ALA A 135 11.68 9.09 -2.64
CA ALA A 135 11.84 7.64 -2.53
C ALA A 135 13.27 7.26 -2.15
N GLU A 136 14.28 7.82 -2.82
CA GLU A 136 15.69 7.61 -2.51
C GLU A 136 16.04 8.05 -1.08
N LYS A 137 15.51 9.19 -0.62
CA LYS A 137 15.70 9.67 0.76
C LYS A 137 15.17 8.66 1.78
N TRP A 138 13.92 8.20 1.62
CA TRP A 138 13.29 7.27 2.58
C TRP A 138 13.93 5.89 2.56
N ILE A 139 14.30 5.41 1.38
CA ILE A 139 15.06 4.16 1.22
C ILE A 139 16.40 4.23 1.94
N ASN A 140 17.13 5.34 1.84
CA ASN A 140 18.39 5.52 2.55
C ASN A 140 18.20 5.57 4.06
N GLN A 141 17.15 6.23 4.55
CA GLN A 141 16.80 6.23 5.98
C GLN A 141 16.43 4.81 6.45
N ALA A 142 15.61 4.07 5.69
CA ALA A 142 15.25 2.69 6.03
C ALA A 142 16.49 1.78 6.10
N LYS A 143 17.40 1.90 5.13
CA LYS A 143 18.69 1.18 5.13
C LYS A 143 19.53 1.49 6.39
N ALA A 144 19.59 2.74 6.78
CA ALA A 144 20.38 3.18 7.92
C ALA A 144 19.94 2.56 9.24
N ILE A 145 18.65 2.22 9.39
CA ILE A 145 18.08 1.59 10.58
C ILE A 145 17.79 0.09 10.40
N GLY A 146 18.18 -0.50 9.26
CA GLY A 146 17.96 -1.91 8.97
C GLY A 146 16.51 -2.30 8.70
N LEU A 147 15.63 -1.34 8.36
CA LEU A 147 14.23 -1.62 8.01
C LEU A 147 14.14 -2.17 6.58
N PRO A 148 13.59 -3.38 6.37
CA PRO A 148 13.32 -3.89 5.04
C PRO A 148 12.42 -2.95 4.24
N TYR A 149 12.67 -2.81 2.95
CA TYR A 149 11.88 -1.93 2.09
C TYR A 149 11.67 -2.54 0.70
N TYR A 150 10.64 -2.08 0.00
CA TYR A 150 10.39 -2.34 -1.40
C TYR A 150 10.04 -1.04 -2.13
N ASN A 151 10.72 -0.77 -3.25
CA ASN A 151 10.44 0.38 -4.11
C ASN A 151 9.56 -0.04 -5.28
N ILE A 152 8.32 0.37 -5.29
CA ILE A 152 7.37 0.05 -6.38
C ILE A 152 7.78 0.69 -7.71
N GLY A 153 8.59 1.76 -7.69
CA GLY A 153 9.18 2.34 -8.89
C GLY A 153 10.04 1.35 -9.71
N ASP A 154 10.56 0.29 -9.07
CA ASP A 154 11.37 -0.76 -9.70
C ASP A 154 10.49 -1.92 -10.25
N GLY A 155 9.20 -1.94 -9.95
CA GLY A 155 8.22 -2.93 -10.40
C GLY A 155 7.08 -3.14 -9.40
N ALA A 156 5.98 -3.72 -9.86
CA ALA A 156 4.86 -4.05 -8.99
C ALA A 156 5.25 -5.09 -7.92
N MET A 157 4.72 -4.94 -6.71
CA MET A 157 4.93 -5.88 -5.62
C MET A 157 3.75 -6.83 -5.48
N GLU A 158 4.03 -8.12 -5.50
CA GLU A 158 3.04 -9.17 -5.25
C GLU A 158 3.32 -9.87 -3.92
N VAL A 159 2.31 -9.91 -3.05
CA VAL A 159 2.37 -10.63 -1.78
C VAL A 159 1.36 -11.76 -1.80
N GLY A 160 1.85 -13.00 -1.80
CA GLY A 160 1.03 -14.19 -1.66
C GLY A 160 0.70 -14.43 -0.19
N CYS A 161 -0.58 -14.67 0.13
CA CYS A 161 -0.98 -15.22 1.42
C CYS A 161 -1.07 -16.73 1.27
N THR A 162 -0.13 -17.46 1.82
CA THR A 162 -0.25 -18.93 1.98
C THR A 162 -1.17 -19.17 3.17
N PHE A 163 -2.36 -19.70 2.91
CA PHE A 163 -3.20 -20.26 3.98
C PHE A 163 -2.50 -21.49 4.53
N LYS A 164 -2.19 -21.47 5.83
CA LYS A 164 -1.87 -22.70 6.58
C LYS A 164 -3.14 -23.34 7.08
#